data_97cb8507445bb2452d40adb974a0fae3
#
_entry.id   97cb8507445bb2452d40adb974a0fae3
#
_cell.length_a   1.000
_cell.length_b   1.000
_cell.length_c   1.000
_cell.angle_alpha   90.00
_cell.angle_beta   90.00
_cell.angle_gamma   90.00
#
_symmetry.space_group_name_H-M   'P 1'
#
loop_
_entity.id
_entity.type
_entity.pdbx_description
1 polymer ?
#
loop_
_entity_poly.entity_id
_entity_poly.type
_entity_poly.pdbx_seq_one_letter_code
_entity_poly.pdbx_strand_id
1 'polypeptide(L)'
;MCIRDRSLRADGITKKGGKIYLSASNGKVLNSGVIAANSQQNQGGSIRVTAENIQIDENSKISTVGKKSGGLIEIGGSWQNSNKDVFQATKTTIAGGTILDASAFDMGDGGEIVVWSDIHNSNSKTTVKGTLKAEGGKIKGNGGRIETSGRTLDIDDITISTKSTLGVDGQWLIDPYDIT
;
A
#
# COMPACT_ATOMS: atom_id res chain seq x y z
N MET A 1 -10.06 -0.67 -15.33
CA MET A 1 -10.64 -1.71 -14.46
C MET A 1 -11.37 -1.02 -13.31
N CYS A 2 -12.57 -1.45 -12.98
CA CYS A 2 -13.38 -0.87 -11.91
C CYS A 2 -13.85 -1.98 -10.98
N ILE A 3 -13.60 -1.84 -9.68
CA ILE A 3 -14.09 -2.74 -8.63
C ILE A 3 -15.01 -1.92 -7.74
N ARG A 4 -16.33 -2.16 -7.83
CA ARG A 4 -17.36 -1.52 -7.01
C ARG A 4 -18.04 -2.57 -6.15
N ASP A 5 -18.23 -2.26 -4.88
CA ASP A 5 -18.99 -3.08 -3.90
C ASP A 5 -18.67 -4.58 -3.95
N ARG A 6 -17.46 -4.91 -4.41
CA ARG A 6 -16.97 -6.27 -4.59
C ARG A 6 -15.70 -6.49 -3.79
N SER A 7 -15.47 -7.75 -3.46
CA SER A 7 -14.27 -8.20 -2.78
C SER A 7 -13.41 -9.02 -3.72
N LEU A 8 -12.15 -8.65 -3.86
CA LEU A 8 -11.13 -9.46 -4.51
C LEU A 8 -10.19 -10.02 -3.45
N ARG A 9 -10.12 -11.34 -3.32
CA ARG A 9 -9.32 -12.02 -2.29
C ARG A 9 -8.37 -13.03 -2.88
N ALA A 10 -7.19 -13.14 -2.30
CA ALA A 10 -6.22 -14.19 -2.56
C ALA A 10 -5.61 -14.64 -1.21
N ASP A 11 -6.47 -15.21 -0.36
CA ASP A 11 -6.05 -15.70 0.96
C ASP A 11 -5.25 -17.00 0.79
N GLY A 12 -4.05 -17.04 1.35
CA GLY A 12 -3.17 -18.20 1.25
C GLY A 12 -3.14 -19.01 2.53
N ILE A 13 -3.24 -20.35 2.40
CA ILE A 13 -2.93 -21.32 3.48
C ILE A 13 -1.47 -21.80 3.43
N THR A 14 -0.68 -21.31 2.48
CA THR A 14 0.73 -21.63 2.29
C THR A 14 1.65 -20.73 3.16
N LYS A 15 2.97 -20.85 2.98
CA LYS A 15 3.97 -20.05 3.72
C LYS A 15 3.86 -18.54 3.51
N LYS A 16 3.14 -18.08 2.47
CA LYS A 16 2.87 -16.66 2.16
C LYS A 16 1.40 -16.50 1.77
N GLY A 17 0.84 -15.33 1.99
CA GLY A 17 -0.45 -14.93 1.44
C GLY A 17 -0.45 -14.91 -0.09
N GLY A 18 -1.62 -14.77 -0.69
CA GLY A 18 -1.78 -14.74 -2.14
C GLY A 18 -1.17 -13.48 -2.78
N LYS A 19 -1.15 -13.49 -4.12
CA LYS A 19 -0.72 -12.33 -4.91
C LYS A 19 -1.88 -11.80 -5.73
N ILE A 20 -2.09 -10.49 -5.71
CA ILE A 20 -3.08 -9.80 -6.52
C ILE A 20 -2.37 -8.75 -7.36
N TYR A 21 -2.55 -8.80 -8.68
CA TYR A 21 -2.04 -7.80 -9.60
C TYR A 21 -3.20 -7.19 -10.39
N LEU A 22 -3.36 -5.88 -10.27
CA LEU A 22 -4.28 -5.08 -11.08
C LEU A 22 -3.44 -4.18 -11.97
N SER A 23 -3.60 -4.32 -13.28
CA SER A 23 -2.81 -3.55 -14.24
C SER A 23 -3.69 -2.95 -15.34
N ALA A 24 -3.44 -1.67 -15.64
CA ALA A 24 -4.04 -0.94 -16.76
C ALA A 24 -3.06 0.12 -17.27
N SER A 25 -1.94 -0.32 -17.88
CA SER A 25 -0.76 0.52 -18.18
C SER A 25 -1.08 1.89 -18.81
N ASN A 26 -1.97 1.96 -19.79
CA ASN A 26 -2.36 3.22 -20.44
C ASN A 26 -3.82 3.60 -20.09
N GLY A 27 -4.25 3.29 -18.88
CA GLY A 27 -5.63 3.47 -18.51
C GLY A 27 -5.82 3.82 -17.03
N LYS A 28 -7.03 3.56 -16.55
CA LYS A 28 -7.43 3.86 -15.18
C LYS A 28 -7.80 2.59 -14.41
N VAL A 29 -7.31 2.50 -13.18
CA VAL A 29 -7.83 1.60 -12.15
C VAL A 29 -8.67 2.41 -11.17
N LEU A 30 -9.91 1.99 -10.97
CA LEU A 30 -10.81 2.54 -9.97
C LEU A 30 -11.23 1.41 -9.01
N ASN A 31 -11.01 1.61 -7.72
CA ASN A 31 -11.45 0.69 -6.68
C ASN A 31 -12.28 1.43 -5.63
N SER A 32 -13.47 0.89 -5.34
CA SER A 32 -14.35 1.33 -4.25
C SER A 32 -14.75 0.17 -3.32
N GLY A 33 -13.97 -0.92 -3.31
CA GLY A 33 -14.27 -2.12 -2.56
C GLY A 33 -13.07 -2.65 -1.77
N VAL A 34 -13.10 -3.95 -1.47
CA VAL A 34 -12.07 -4.64 -0.68
C VAL A 34 -11.15 -5.44 -1.59
N ILE A 35 -9.85 -5.25 -1.43
CA ILE A 35 -8.80 -6.08 -2.03
C ILE A 35 -7.96 -6.66 -0.89
N ALA A 36 -7.90 -7.99 -0.77
CA ALA A 36 -7.24 -8.63 0.35
C ALA A 36 -6.36 -9.81 -0.07
N ALA A 37 -5.10 -9.80 0.38
CA ALA A 37 -4.14 -10.89 0.27
C ALA A 37 -3.58 -11.23 1.66
N ASN A 38 -4.47 -11.52 2.60
CA ASN A 38 -4.16 -11.77 4.00
C ASN A 38 -3.69 -13.23 4.22
N SER A 39 -3.05 -13.47 5.38
CA SER A 39 -2.66 -14.81 5.83
C SER A 39 -2.98 -15.03 7.29
N GLN A 40 -3.84 -16.01 7.60
CA GLN A 40 -4.21 -16.36 8.97
C GLN A 40 -3.13 -17.18 9.71
N GLN A 41 -2.10 -17.64 9.02
CA GLN A 41 -1.09 -18.54 9.60
C GLN A 41 0.35 -18.02 9.48
N ASN A 42 0.64 -17.24 8.45
CA ASN A 42 2.00 -16.88 8.08
C ASN A 42 2.11 -15.38 7.70
N GLN A 43 3.00 -15.08 6.77
CA GLN A 43 3.18 -13.75 6.20
C GLN A 43 2.01 -13.36 5.31
N GLY A 44 1.59 -12.12 5.35
CA GLY A 44 0.67 -11.52 4.38
C GLY A 44 1.17 -11.65 2.95
N GLY A 45 0.28 -11.51 1.99
CA GLY A 45 0.59 -11.62 0.59
C GLY A 45 1.12 -10.34 -0.04
N SER A 46 0.91 -10.19 -1.34
CA SER A 46 1.26 -8.97 -2.04
C SER A 46 0.11 -8.49 -2.94
N ILE A 47 -0.10 -7.19 -2.93
CA ILE A 47 -1.05 -6.50 -3.81
C ILE A 47 -0.26 -5.45 -4.57
N ARG A 48 -0.37 -5.48 -5.90
CA ARG A 48 0.21 -4.46 -6.77
C ARG A 48 -0.86 -3.90 -7.68
N VAL A 49 -0.96 -2.57 -7.71
CA VAL A 49 -1.87 -1.83 -8.58
C VAL A 49 -1.05 -0.90 -9.45
N THR A 50 -1.09 -1.11 -10.77
CA THR A 50 -0.37 -0.28 -11.74
C THR A 50 -1.32 0.22 -12.81
N ALA A 51 -1.30 1.51 -13.06
CA ALA A 51 -2.04 2.16 -14.13
C ALA A 51 -1.47 3.56 -14.36
N GLU A 52 -1.79 4.18 -15.48
CA GLU A 52 -1.49 5.60 -15.67
C GLU A 52 -2.21 6.46 -14.62
N ASN A 53 -3.50 6.15 -14.36
CA ASN A 53 -4.31 6.83 -13.36
C ASN A 53 -4.89 5.81 -12.37
N ILE A 54 -4.61 5.98 -11.08
CA ILE A 54 -5.11 5.11 -10.01
C ILE A 54 -5.99 5.94 -9.08
N GLN A 55 -7.18 5.44 -8.79
CA GLN A 55 -8.09 6.03 -7.83
C GLN A 55 -8.63 4.95 -6.90
N ILE A 56 -8.33 5.09 -5.63
CA ILE A 56 -8.90 4.28 -4.55
C ILE A 56 -9.88 5.18 -3.81
N ASP A 57 -11.16 4.86 -3.96
CA ASP A 57 -12.27 5.67 -3.47
C ASP A 57 -12.47 5.52 -1.96
N GLU A 58 -13.29 6.41 -1.42
CA GLU A 58 -13.66 6.44 0.00
C GLU A 58 -14.12 5.07 0.51
N ASN A 59 -13.78 4.77 1.76
CA ASN A 59 -14.15 3.54 2.46
C ASN A 59 -13.61 2.24 1.82
N SER A 60 -12.73 2.33 0.83
CA SER A 60 -12.03 1.16 0.31
C SER A 60 -11.09 0.55 1.34
N LYS A 61 -10.87 -0.76 1.24
CA LYS A 61 -9.88 -1.45 2.07
C LYS A 61 -8.97 -2.31 1.22
N ILE A 62 -7.66 -2.08 1.36
CA ILE A 62 -6.62 -2.91 0.73
C ILE A 62 -5.76 -3.49 1.84
N SER A 63 -5.63 -4.83 1.91
CA SER A 63 -4.96 -5.45 3.04
C SER A 63 -4.09 -6.65 2.66
N THR A 64 -2.91 -6.69 3.28
CA THR A 64 -1.94 -7.79 3.21
C THR A 64 -1.49 -8.17 4.62
N VAL A 65 -2.46 -8.23 5.54
CA VAL A 65 -2.21 -8.55 6.96
C VAL A 65 -1.79 -10.01 7.10
N GLY A 66 -0.76 -10.25 7.91
CA GLY A 66 -0.30 -11.60 8.18
C GLY A 66 -0.15 -11.91 9.67
N LYS A 67 -0.29 -13.19 10.03
CA LYS A 67 -0.15 -13.62 11.43
C LYS A 67 1.28 -13.45 11.93
N LYS A 68 2.25 -13.78 11.10
CA LYS A 68 3.69 -13.80 11.44
C LYS A 68 4.49 -12.64 10.86
N SER A 69 3.96 -11.94 9.89
CA SER A 69 4.55 -10.74 9.29
C SER A 69 3.53 -10.10 8.35
N GLY A 70 3.57 -8.79 8.24
CA GLY A 70 2.85 -8.07 7.21
C GLY A 70 3.30 -8.45 5.80
N GLY A 71 2.54 -8.03 4.80
CA GLY A 71 2.83 -8.26 3.39
C GLY A 71 3.25 -6.99 2.66
N LEU A 72 2.99 -6.95 1.35
CA LEU A 72 3.39 -5.86 0.47
C LEU A 72 2.16 -5.25 -0.21
N ILE A 73 2.04 -3.93 -0.17
CA ILE A 73 1.07 -3.14 -0.95
C ILE A 73 1.86 -2.13 -1.78
N GLU A 74 1.77 -2.23 -3.10
CA GLU A 74 2.36 -1.28 -4.04
C GLU A 74 1.27 -0.68 -4.92
N ILE A 75 1.12 0.63 -4.89
CA ILE A 75 0.14 1.38 -5.67
C ILE A 75 0.87 2.46 -6.46
N GLY A 76 0.92 2.32 -7.77
CA GLY A 76 1.50 3.29 -8.70
C GLY A 76 3.01 3.21 -8.89
N GLY A 77 3.71 2.33 -8.19
CA GLY A 77 5.17 2.15 -8.31
C GLY A 77 5.71 1.17 -7.28
N SER A 78 7.03 1.08 -7.16
CA SER A 78 7.75 0.26 -6.19
C SER A 78 8.58 1.12 -5.25
N TRP A 79 8.99 0.57 -4.12
CA TRP A 79 9.83 1.26 -3.12
C TRP A 79 11.03 1.95 -3.78
N GLN A 80 11.12 3.28 -3.63
CA GLN A 80 12.14 4.14 -4.24
C GLN A 80 12.41 3.83 -5.71
N ASN A 81 11.39 3.40 -6.45
CA ASN A 81 11.50 2.96 -7.84
C ASN A 81 12.62 1.90 -8.06
N SER A 82 12.88 1.06 -7.08
CA SER A 82 13.94 0.04 -7.12
C SER A 82 13.67 -1.07 -8.14
N ASN A 83 12.41 -1.34 -8.44
CA ASN A 83 12.04 -2.30 -9.48
C ASN A 83 11.57 -1.56 -10.74
N LYS A 84 12.45 -1.46 -11.73
CA LYS A 84 12.19 -0.76 -12.99
C LYS A 84 11.15 -1.44 -13.90
N ASP A 85 10.80 -2.69 -13.63
CA ASP A 85 9.75 -3.40 -14.36
C ASP A 85 8.33 -3.02 -13.86
N VAL A 86 8.23 -2.31 -12.74
CA VAL A 86 6.95 -1.82 -12.22
C VAL A 86 6.59 -0.52 -12.91
N PHE A 87 5.45 -0.53 -13.62
CA PHE A 87 4.93 0.66 -14.28
C PHE A 87 4.65 1.76 -13.26
N GLN A 88 5.12 2.97 -13.52
CA GLN A 88 4.91 4.13 -12.66
C GLN A 88 3.67 4.91 -13.10
N ALA A 89 2.80 5.20 -12.14
CA ALA A 89 1.61 5.99 -12.38
C ALA A 89 1.93 7.45 -12.65
N THR A 90 1.11 8.11 -13.46
CA THR A 90 1.10 9.58 -13.57
C THR A 90 0.28 10.19 -12.44
N LYS A 91 -0.83 9.53 -12.07
CA LYS A 91 -1.68 10.03 -10.99
C LYS A 91 -2.13 8.90 -10.06
N THR A 92 -1.86 9.07 -8.77
CA THR A 92 -2.31 8.16 -7.73
C THR A 92 -3.10 8.92 -6.68
N THR A 93 -4.35 8.49 -6.43
CA THR A 93 -5.23 9.12 -5.45
C THR A 93 -5.77 8.06 -4.49
N ILE A 94 -5.52 8.27 -3.20
CA ILE A 94 -6.11 7.52 -2.09
C ILE A 94 -7.06 8.47 -1.37
N ALA A 95 -8.35 8.23 -1.47
CA ALA A 95 -9.37 9.09 -0.86
C ALA A 95 -9.45 8.92 0.67
N GLY A 96 -10.07 9.88 1.33
CA GLY A 96 -10.34 9.83 2.77
C GLY A 96 -11.16 8.59 3.16
N GLY A 97 -11.00 8.10 4.39
CA GLY A 97 -11.68 6.89 4.87
C GLY A 97 -11.15 5.56 4.29
N THR A 98 -10.25 5.59 3.30
CA THR A 98 -9.56 4.40 2.79
C THR A 98 -8.57 3.85 3.83
N ILE A 99 -8.46 2.52 3.89
CA ILE A 99 -7.49 1.83 4.76
C ILE A 99 -6.57 0.96 3.89
N LEU A 100 -5.27 1.24 3.96
CA LEU A 100 -4.20 0.36 3.47
C LEU A 100 -3.53 -0.29 4.68
N ASP A 101 -3.54 -1.63 4.76
CA ASP A 101 -3.07 -2.34 5.95
C ASP A 101 -2.14 -3.50 5.59
N ALA A 102 -0.86 -3.34 5.89
CA ALA A 102 0.17 -4.35 5.73
C ALA A 102 0.76 -4.78 7.09
N SER A 103 -0.03 -4.77 8.16
CA SER A 103 0.43 -5.07 9.52
C SER A 103 0.62 -6.57 9.75
N ALA A 104 1.46 -6.91 10.74
CA ALA A 104 1.45 -8.21 11.41
C ALA A 104 0.47 -8.17 12.58
N PHE A 105 -0.32 -9.23 12.82
CA PHE A 105 -1.29 -9.17 13.90
C PHE A 105 -0.89 -9.94 15.17
N ASP A 106 -0.06 -10.98 15.08
CA ASP A 106 0.44 -11.72 16.26
C ASP A 106 1.90 -11.44 16.53
N MET A 107 2.77 -11.84 15.61
CA MET A 107 4.22 -11.72 15.74
C MET A 107 4.85 -11.34 14.41
N GLY A 108 6.13 -10.91 14.46
CA GLY A 108 6.91 -10.53 13.30
C GLY A 108 6.70 -9.08 12.88
N ASP A 109 7.44 -8.66 11.89
CA ASP A 109 7.51 -7.26 11.50
C ASP A 109 6.30 -6.85 10.66
N GLY A 110 5.94 -5.58 10.73
CA GLY A 110 5.04 -4.95 9.79
C GLY A 110 5.57 -5.08 8.36
N GLY A 111 4.68 -4.95 7.39
CA GLY A 111 5.01 -5.07 5.98
C GLY A 111 5.43 -3.76 5.35
N GLU A 112 5.19 -3.66 4.06
CA GLU A 112 5.57 -2.50 3.25
C GLU A 112 4.34 -1.94 2.51
N ILE A 113 4.22 -0.61 2.52
CA ILE A 113 3.22 0.11 1.72
C ILE A 113 3.93 1.17 0.90
N VAL A 114 3.67 1.19 -0.41
CA VAL A 114 4.15 2.21 -1.35
C VAL A 114 2.95 2.84 -2.03
N VAL A 115 2.87 4.17 -1.98
CA VAL A 115 1.93 4.98 -2.76
C VAL A 115 2.74 5.97 -3.58
N TRP A 116 2.73 5.79 -4.89
CA TRP A 116 3.70 6.37 -5.80
C TRP A 116 3.07 6.98 -7.05
N SER A 117 3.69 8.05 -7.56
CA SER A 117 3.59 8.48 -8.95
C SER A 117 4.97 8.90 -9.47
N ASP A 118 5.18 8.86 -10.79
CA ASP A 118 6.50 9.10 -11.41
C ASP A 118 7.07 10.48 -11.06
N ILE A 119 8.10 10.50 -10.23
CA ILE A 119 8.76 11.72 -9.76
C ILE A 119 9.42 12.53 -10.89
N HIS A 120 9.75 11.89 -12.01
CA HIS A 120 10.38 12.55 -13.17
C HIS A 120 9.36 13.13 -14.15
N ASN A 121 8.09 12.76 -14.04
CA ASN A 121 7.02 13.29 -14.89
C ASN A 121 6.45 14.58 -14.27
N SER A 122 6.63 15.71 -14.94
CA SER A 122 6.17 17.03 -14.45
C SER A 122 4.67 17.13 -14.17
N ASN A 123 3.86 16.24 -14.77
CA ASN A 123 2.41 16.21 -14.58
C ASN A 123 1.96 15.22 -13.49
N SER A 124 2.90 14.53 -12.87
CA SER A 124 2.52 13.50 -11.91
C SER A 124 2.13 14.08 -10.55
N LYS A 125 1.13 13.42 -9.94
CA LYS A 125 0.62 13.80 -8.63
C LYS A 125 0.21 12.56 -7.82
N THR A 126 0.67 12.53 -6.57
CA THR A 126 0.18 11.60 -5.56
C THR A 126 -0.63 12.35 -4.50
N THR A 127 -1.85 11.92 -4.25
CA THR A 127 -2.73 12.44 -3.19
C THR A 127 -3.10 11.31 -2.25
N VAL A 128 -2.85 11.46 -0.96
CA VAL A 128 -3.15 10.44 0.05
C VAL A 128 -3.85 11.06 1.26
N LYS A 129 -5.11 10.68 1.49
CA LYS A 129 -5.94 11.17 2.61
C LYS A 129 -6.47 10.04 3.51
N GLY A 130 -6.00 8.84 3.31
CA GLY A 130 -6.45 7.65 4.03
C GLY A 130 -5.59 7.28 5.24
N THR A 131 -5.85 6.10 5.77
CA THR A 131 -5.06 5.48 6.84
C THR A 131 -4.14 4.40 6.28
N LEU A 132 -2.84 4.53 6.50
CA LEU A 132 -1.82 3.56 6.10
C LEU A 132 -1.21 2.92 7.34
N LYS A 133 -1.24 1.58 7.41
CA LYS A 133 -0.74 0.81 8.55
C LYS A 133 0.26 -0.25 8.13
N ALA A 134 1.42 -0.24 8.77
CA ALA A 134 2.44 -1.28 8.66
C ALA A 134 2.96 -1.60 10.06
N GLU A 135 2.05 -2.03 10.95
CA GLU A 135 2.34 -2.23 12.37
C GLU A 135 3.00 -3.60 12.61
N GLY A 136 3.90 -3.66 13.59
CA GLY A 136 4.49 -4.90 14.09
C GLY A 136 3.50 -5.73 14.90
N GLY A 137 3.78 -7.02 15.01
CA GLY A 137 2.93 -7.96 15.74
C GLY A 137 2.82 -7.66 17.24
N LYS A 138 1.68 -7.98 17.83
CA LYS A 138 1.37 -7.70 19.24
C LYS A 138 2.29 -8.41 20.24
N ILE A 139 2.80 -9.59 19.87
CA ILE A 139 3.65 -10.42 20.75
C ILE A 139 5.13 -10.05 20.57
N LYS A 140 5.55 -9.76 19.33
CA LYS A 140 6.91 -9.32 18.98
C LYS A 140 6.93 -8.88 17.51
N GLY A 141 7.90 -8.08 17.17
CA GLY A 141 8.17 -7.61 15.80
C GLY A 141 8.34 -6.10 15.75
N ASN A 142 9.04 -5.63 14.76
CA ASN A 142 9.22 -4.21 14.50
C ASN A 142 8.08 -3.67 13.65
N GLY A 143 7.89 -2.36 13.66
CA GLY A 143 7.07 -1.70 12.66
C GLY A 143 7.63 -1.88 11.26
N GLY A 144 6.78 -1.80 10.25
CA GLY A 144 7.15 -1.91 8.85
C GLY A 144 7.55 -0.57 8.25
N ARG A 145 7.42 -0.45 6.93
CA ARG A 145 7.78 0.78 6.24
C ARG A 145 6.69 1.25 5.27
N ILE A 146 6.54 2.57 5.20
CA ILE A 146 5.56 3.22 4.33
C ILE A 146 6.30 4.27 3.50
N GLU A 147 5.99 4.35 2.22
CA GLU A 147 6.49 5.39 1.33
C GLU A 147 5.34 6.11 0.64
N THR A 148 5.41 7.43 0.62
CA THR A 148 4.54 8.30 -0.18
C THR A 148 5.42 9.21 -1.03
N SER A 149 5.33 9.08 -2.36
CA SER A 149 6.23 9.75 -3.30
C SER A 149 5.49 10.24 -4.54
N GLY A 150 5.98 11.28 -5.14
CA GLY A 150 5.45 11.85 -6.38
C GLY A 150 6.09 13.18 -6.72
N ARG A 151 5.97 13.63 -7.98
CA ARG A 151 6.44 14.97 -8.37
C ARG A 151 5.74 16.04 -7.52
N THR A 152 4.43 15.98 -7.46
CA THR A 152 3.61 16.76 -6.53
C THR A 152 2.98 15.79 -5.53
N LEU A 153 3.17 16.03 -4.25
CA LEU A 153 2.67 15.20 -3.16
C LEU A 153 1.71 15.99 -2.28
N ASP A 154 0.49 15.47 -2.12
CA ASP A 154 -0.55 16.02 -1.27
C ASP A 154 -0.92 14.94 -0.23
N ILE A 155 -0.53 15.17 1.01
CA ILE A 155 -0.68 14.26 2.14
C ILE A 155 -1.44 14.91 3.32
N ASP A 156 -2.25 15.92 3.00
CA ASP A 156 -3.14 16.51 3.99
C ASP A 156 -4.15 15.46 4.47
N ASP A 157 -4.43 15.44 5.77
CA ASP A 157 -5.37 14.49 6.41
C ASP A 157 -4.97 12.99 6.32
N ILE A 158 -3.69 12.69 6.07
CA ILE A 158 -3.18 11.30 6.12
C ILE A 158 -3.02 10.83 7.57
N THR A 159 -3.31 9.56 7.82
CA THR A 159 -2.97 8.89 9.07
C THR A 159 -1.98 7.76 8.83
N ILE A 160 -0.85 7.80 9.49
CA ILE A 160 0.23 6.81 9.38
C ILE A 160 0.42 6.06 10.69
N SER A 161 0.56 4.73 10.61
CA SER A 161 0.97 3.92 11.75
C SER A 161 1.96 2.85 11.32
N THR A 162 3.18 2.95 11.85
CA THR A 162 4.23 1.94 11.74
C THR A 162 4.68 1.47 13.13
N LYS A 163 3.76 1.50 14.08
CA LYS A 163 4.04 1.22 15.49
C LYS A 163 4.45 -0.22 15.73
N SER A 164 5.29 -0.43 16.74
CA SER A 164 5.58 -1.71 17.34
C SER A 164 5.14 -1.72 18.80
N THR A 165 4.60 -2.86 19.26
CA THR A 165 4.24 -3.03 20.68
C THR A 165 5.47 -3.38 21.53
N LEU A 166 6.36 -4.23 21.02
CA LEU A 166 7.52 -4.79 21.76
C LEU A 166 8.81 -4.76 20.95
N GLY A 167 8.87 -4.02 19.86
CA GLY A 167 10.05 -3.83 19.00
C GLY A 167 10.33 -2.36 18.76
N VAL A 168 11.01 -2.07 17.66
CA VAL A 168 11.29 -0.72 17.19
C VAL A 168 10.19 -0.30 16.25
N ASP A 169 9.69 0.93 16.38
CA ASP A 169 8.75 1.51 15.44
C ASP A 169 9.37 1.56 14.04
N GLY A 170 8.53 1.44 13.02
CA GLY A 170 8.94 1.47 11.63
C GLY A 170 9.19 2.89 11.12
N GLN A 171 9.21 3.04 9.81
CA GLN A 171 9.52 4.32 9.18
C GLN A 171 8.45 4.73 8.17
N TRP A 172 8.28 6.02 8.02
CA TRP A 172 7.56 6.65 6.90
C TRP A 172 8.53 7.50 6.10
N LEU A 173 8.70 7.16 4.82
CA LEU A 173 9.48 7.92 3.86
C LEU A 173 8.52 8.84 3.09
N ILE A 174 8.81 10.13 3.11
CA ILE A 174 8.16 11.15 2.31
C ILE A 174 9.19 11.62 1.29
N ASP A 175 8.97 11.34 0.01
CA ASP A 175 9.94 11.59 -1.05
C ASP A 175 9.29 12.33 -2.24
N PRO A 176 8.92 13.60 -2.07
CA PRO A 176 8.52 14.45 -3.18
C PRO A 176 9.73 14.92 -3.98
N TYR A 177 9.55 15.17 -5.27
CA TYR A 177 10.60 15.80 -6.07
C TYR A 177 10.79 17.28 -5.68
N ASP A 178 9.69 17.98 -5.44
CA ASP A 178 9.67 19.37 -4.97
C ASP A 178 8.89 19.44 -3.64
N ILE A 179 9.44 20.13 -2.66
CA ILE A 179 8.76 20.49 -1.41
C ILE A 179 8.34 21.96 -1.54
N THR A 180 7.04 22.21 -1.58
CA THR A 180 6.46 23.56 -1.59
C THR A 180 5.90 23.90 -0.23
#